data_b609a8b1c6cd08b7449a3173f20635af
#
_entry.id   b609a8b1c6cd08b7449a3173f20635af
#
_cell.length_a   1.000
_cell.length_b   1.000
_cell.length_c   1.000
_cell.angle_alpha   90.00
_cell.angle_beta   90.00
_cell.angle_gamma   90.00
#
_symmetry.space_group_name_H-M   'P 1'
#
loop_
_entity.id
_entity.type
_entity.pdbx_description
1 polymer ?
#
loop_
_entity_poly.entity_id
_entity_poly.type
_entity_poly.pdbx_seq_one_letter_code
_entity_poly.pdbx_strand_id
1 'polypeptide(L)'
;MDNSKELISQGESETVEFKESLHLKDKIGETVSAFSNSKGGIILIGVSDKKRIKGIQIGKETTIDLAEYIKRNTDPVIFPSLRVEEIEKKEIVVVAVKEGAEKPVFFKNYAYKRVGNTNQRISSSELRKLAKESGERIYWDEQVYKESSIENIDWTFVKNFFIREYEKFSKKIVIATPEELLETLGCIKEGKITNAGILLFGRNPQKFFRNSHIALARYKGKNEGVERLDYKEFLGNLFHQIDECDKYIKEHITMMSRLLPHKVEREDIPEYCWFSIRELITNAVCHRDYEDQGSKVIVKMFSDRVEFYNLGGLPKGITPENILIRQYSRNPIIANALSQVKYIEELGEGWNKIIDEHQNHPLKPKLPKIISDRYSILVILYSVREKFEKTTTELNERQKKAIGYLRCNERITNKKYQEINKTTKKTATRDLQELTELEILIKNGRTGRGVYYSLNSSYKGDKRGQKGTNT
;
A
#
# COMPACT_ATOMS: atom_id res chain seq x y z
N MET A 1 39.47 13.28 16.08
CA MET A 1 39.30 14.71 16.49
C MET A 1 39.72 15.53 15.30
N ASP A 2 38.75 16.19 14.66
CA ASP A 2 39.05 17.00 13.47
C ASP A 2 39.94 18.17 13.90
N ASN A 3 41.09 18.32 13.24
CA ASN A 3 42.04 19.38 13.53
C ASN A 3 41.46 20.68 12.99
N SER A 4 41.09 21.61 13.88
CA SER A 4 40.45 22.88 13.49
C SER A 4 41.31 23.70 12.48
N LYS A 5 42.65 23.54 12.48
CA LYS A 5 43.51 24.14 11.47
C LYS A 5 43.26 23.58 10.06
N GLU A 6 42.99 22.29 9.97
CA GLU A 6 42.68 21.62 8.71
C GLU A 6 41.33 22.09 8.19
N LEU A 7 40.30 22.15 9.06
CA LEU A 7 38.99 22.69 8.68
C LEU A 7 39.06 24.14 8.19
N ILE A 8 39.87 24.98 8.84
CA ILE A 8 40.05 26.35 8.41
C ILE A 8 40.72 26.41 7.02
N SER A 9 41.71 25.54 6.76
CA SER A 9 42.38 25.49 5.46
C SER A 9 41.43 25.05 4.32
N GLN A 10 40.51 24.10 4.59
CA GLN A 10 39.52 23.64 3.63
C GLN A 10 38.45 24.70 3.35
N GLY A 11 38.02 25.46 4.37
CA GLY A 11 36.99 26.49 4.25
C GLY A 11 35.60 26.03 4.61
N GLU A 12 34.62 26.92 4.44
CA GLU A 12 33.19 26.60 4.70
C GLU A 12 32.67 25.54 3.76
N SER A 13 31.79 24.69 4.26
CA SER A 13 31.20 23.55 3.54
C SER A 13 29.79 23.23 4.05
N GLU A 14 29.22 22.10 3.62
CA GLU A 14 27.96 21.59 4.17
C GLU A 14 28.03 21.32 5.68
N THR A 15 29.22 21.07 6.22
CA THR A 15 29.44 20.70 7.62
C THR A 15 30.37 21.63 8.39
N VAL A 16 30.87 22.70 7.78
CA VAL A 16 31.75 23.68 8.41
C VAL A 16 31.27 25.09 8.14
N GLU A 17 31.23 25.90 9.18
CA GLU A 17 30.84 27.32 9.13
C GLU A 17 31.80 28.17 9.94
N PHE A 18 32.12 29.38 9.43
CA PHE A 18 32.95 30.36 10.12
C PHE A 18 32.11 31.53 10.62
N LYS A 19 32.46 32.05 11.80
CA LYS A 19 31.88 33.26 12.37
C LYS A 19 32.99 34.12 12.99
N GLU A 20 33.00 35.35 12.62
CA GLU A 20 34.08 36.25 13.08
C GLU A 20 33.93 36.65 14.56
N SER A 21 32.72 36.61 15.11
CA SER A 21 32.42 37.17 16.41
C SER A 21 31.21 36.48 17.06
N LEU A 22 31.21 36.45 18.39
CA LEU A 22 30.07 36.04 19.24
C LEU A 22 28.88 37.01 19.18
N HIS A 23 29.02 38.22 18.65
CA HIS A 23 27.90 39.15 18.47
C HIS A 23 26.88 38.62 17.44
N LEU A 24 27.30 37.69 16.62
CA LEU A 24 26.43 37.06 15.62
C LEU A 24 25.60 35.88 16.17
N LYS A 25 25.14 35.95 17.43
CA LYS A 25 24.40 34.86 18.11
C LYS A 25 23.24 34.33 17.31
N ASP A 26 22.46 35.17 16.63
CA ASP A 26 21.35 34.73 15.77
C ASP A 26 21.81 33.94 14.59
N LYS A 27 22.90 34.35 13.90
CA LYS A 27 23.46 33.59 12.79
C LYS A 27 24.08 32.27 13.23
N ILE A 28 24.63 32.21 14.44
CA ILE A 28 25.09 30.95 15.06
C ILE A 28 23.89 30.02 15.30
N GLY A 29 22.79 30.55 15.86
CA GLY A 29 21.57 29.76 16.09
C GLY A 29 20.90 29.25 14.80
N GLU A 30 20.84 30.08 13.74
CA GLU A 30 20.38 29.66 12.42
C GLU A 30 21.23 28.49 11.89
N THR A 31 22.58 28.57 12.06
CA THR A 31 23.50 27.50 11.64
C THR A 31 23.34 26.24 12.49
N VAL A 32 23.12 26.37 13.79
CA VAL A 32 22.81 25.22 14.66
C VAL A 32 21.55 24.49 14.17
N SER A 33 20.46 25.23 13.91
CA SER A 33 19.25 24.66 13.31
C SER A 33 19.56 23.98 11.98
N ALA A 34 20.30 24.63 11.09
CA ALA A 34 20.63 24.10 9.77
C ALA A 34 21.45 22.81 9.84
N PHE A 35 22.43 22.74 10.72
CA PHE A 35 23.26 21.55 10.95
C PHE A 35 22.45 20.41 11.58
N SER A 36 21.63 20.74 12.59
CA SER A 36 20.77 19.74 13.23
C SER A 36 19.75 19.13 12.27
N ASN A 37 19.22 19.92 11.33
CA ASN A 37 18.31 19.45 10.28
C ASN A 37 18.99 18.76 9.10
N SER A 38 20.34 18.76 9.07
CA SER A 38 21.14 18.15 8.01
C SER A 38 22.02 17.01 8.56
N LYS A 39 23.32 17.03 8.31
CA LYS A 39 24.26 15.97 8.70
C LYS A 39 25.08 16.30 9.96
N GLY A 40 24.68 17.32 10.70
CA GLY A 40 25.53 17.91 11.73
C GLY A 40 26.61 18.80 11.15
N GLY A 41 27.51 19.31 12.02
CA GLY A 41 28.62 20.15 11.55
C GLY A 41 29.37 20.86 12.68
N ILE A 42 30.34 21.67 12.29
CA ILE A 42 31.24 22.43 13.20
C ILE A 42 31.16 23.91 12.85
N ILE A 43 30.94 24.75 13.86
CA ILE A 43 31.00 26.21 13.72
C ILE A 43 32.29 26.68 14.40
N LEU A 44 33.17 27.39 13.68
CA LEU A 44 34.39 27.98 14.19
C LEU A 44 34.17 29.49 14.40
N ILE A 45 34.14 29.92 15.65
CA ILE A 45 33.90 31.31 16.02
C ILE A 45 35.24 31.97 16.38
N GLY A 46 35.56 33.09 15.72
CA GLY A 46 36.83 33.76 15.75
C GLY A 46 37.59 33.58 14.40
N VAL A 47 36.90 33.05 13.39
CA VAL A 47 37.47 32.85 12.05
C VAL A 47 36.64 33.63 11.02
N SER A 48 37.31 34.31 10.09
CA SER A 48 36.65 35.03 9.00
C SER A 48 36.42 34.14 7.79
N ASP A 49 35.45 34.50 6.92
CA ASP A 49 35.17 33.84 5.63
C ASP A 49 36.40 33.74 4.73
N LYS A 50 37.40 34.67 4.92
CA LYS A 50 38.71 34.65 4.19
C LYS A 50 39.71 33.69 4.87
N LYS A 51 39.27 32.77 5.73
CA LYS A 51 40.09 31.78 6.43
C LYS A 51 41.15 32.40 7.38
N ARG A 52 40.98 33.67 7.79
CA ARG A 52 41.89 34.34 8.72
C ARG A 52 41.42 34.15 10.15
N ILE A 53 42.31 33.73 11.04
CA ILE A 53 42.03 33.60 12.45
C ILE A 53 42.10 35.00 13.04
N LYS A 54 40.92 35.51 13.46
CA LYS A 54 40.80 36.79 14.15
C LYS A 54 40.97 36.62 15.66
N GLY A 55 40.53 35.51 16.20
CA GLY A 55 40.42 35.25 17.62
C GLY A 55 39.24 36.01 18.26
N ILE A 56 38.85 35.62 19.43
CA ILE A 56 37.84 36.27 20.22
C ILE A 56 38.30 36.34 21.70
N GLN A 57 37.79 37.35 22.45
CA GLN A 57 38.03 37.43 23.90
C GLN A 57 37.05 36.46 24.58
N ILE A 58 37.58 35.51 25.34
CA ILE A 58 36.83 34.49 26.03
C ILE A 58 36.87 34.75 27.53
N GLY A 59 35.73 35.10 28.12
CA GLY A 59 35.52 35.19 29.57
C GLY A 59 35.09 33.85 30.17
N LYS A 60 35.08 33.75 31.48
CA LYS A 60 34.72 32.51 32.23
C LYS A 60 33.35 31.94 31.86
N GLU A 61 32.38 32.79 31.48
CA GLU A 61 31.00 32.40 31.20
C GLU A 61 30.65 32.38 29.71
N THR A 62 31.60 32.75 28.83
CA THR A 62 31.32 32.93 27.37
C THR A 62 30.74 31.69 26.69
N THR A 63 31.27 30.51 26.98
CA THR A 63 30.79 29.26 26.41
C THR A 63 29.46 28.82 27.03
N ILE A 64 29.27 29.10 28.31
CA ILE A 64 28.02 28.82 29.05
C ILE A 64 26.89 29.66 28.49
N ASP A 65 27.12 30.98 28.38
CA ASP A 65 26.15 31.94 27.82
C ASP A 65 25.72 31.58 26.38
N LEU A 66 26.67 31.13 25.57
CA LEU A 66 26.38 30.68 24.19
C LEU A 66 25.55 29.39 24.18
N ALA A 67 25.92 28.42 25.01
CA ALA A 67 25.16 27.18 25.16
C ALA A 67 23.72 27.42 25.64
N GLU A 68 23.56 28.27 26.66
CA GLU A 68 22.23 28.65 27.17
C GLU A 68 21.41 29.42 26.11
N TYR A 69 22.07 30.31 25.37
CA TYR A 69 21.40 31.02 24.29
C TYR A 69 20.87 30.06 23.23
N ILE A 70 21.66 29.09 22.80
CA ILE A 70 21.24 28.06 21.83
C ILE A 70 20.08 27.25 22.40
N LYS A 71 20.23 26.74 23.62
CA LYS A 71 19.22 25.94 24.33
C LYS A 71 17.87 26.66 24.43
N ARG A 72 17.85 27.94 24.80
CA ARG A 72 16.60 28.70 24.98
C ARG A 72 15.89 29.05 23.68
N ASN A 73 16.60 29.02 22.56
CA ASN A 73 16.09 29.46 21.27
C ASN A 73 15.94 28.32 20.24
N THR A 74 16.19 27.04 20.62
CA THR A 74 15.98 25.88 19.77
C THR A 74 14.84 25.00 20.28
N ASP A 75 14.04 24.48 19.36
CA ASP A 75 12.96 23.52 19.62
C ASP A 75 12.94 22.46 18.50
N PRO A 76 13.14 21.16 18.78
CA PRO A 76 13.60 20.58 20.07
C PRO A 76 14.91 21.18 20.58
N VAL A 77 15.09 21.11 21.91
CA VAL A 77 16.26 21.69 22.56
C VAL A 77 17.56 21.05 22.11
N ILE A 78 18.51 21.82 21.59
CA ILE A 78 19.82 21.35 21.16
C ILE A 78 20.89 21.64 22.19
N PHE A 79 21.71 20.64 22.50
CA PHE A 79 22.88 20.73 23.39
C PHE A 79 24.16 20.57 22.54
N PRO A 80 24.72 21.67 22.00
CA PRO A 80 25.95 21.58 21.23
C PRO A 80 27.13 21.33 22.18
N SER A 81 28.17 20.68 21.66
CA SER A 81 29.44 20.58 22.36
C SER A 81 30.30 21.83 22.07
N LEU A 82 30.66 22.55 23.10
CA LEU A 82 31.49 23.75 22.98
C LEU A 82 32.88 23.49 23.59
N ARG A 83 33.93 23.89 22.87
CA ARG A 83 35.30 23.90 23.39
C ARG A 83 36.04 25.12 22.89
N VAL A 84 37.03 25.54 23.69
CA VAL A 84 37.96 26.62 23.33
C VAL A 84 39.24 26.02 22.81
N GLU A 85 39.74 26.50 21.70
CA GLU A 85 41.02 26.11 21.12
C GLU A 85 41.88 27.35 20.89
N GLU A 86 43.18 27.23 21.19
CA GLU A 86 44.14 28.26 20.86
C GLU A 86 44.88 27.90 19.51
N ILE A 87 44.78 28.78 18.56
CA ILE A 87 45.45 28.64 17.25
C ILE A 87 46.19 29.94 16.97
N GLU A 88 47.49 29.84 16.69
CA GLU A 88 48.38 31.02 16.40
C GLU A 88 48.31 32.07 17.50
N LYS A 89 48.31 31.68 18.77
CA LYS A 89 48.16 32.53 19.96
C LYS A 89 46.84 33.32 19.99
N LYS A 90 45.81 32.84 19.34
CA LYS A 90 44.44 33.41 19.37
C LYS A 90 43.47 32.35 19.76
N GLU A 91 42.54 32.72 20.63
CA GLU A 91 41.49 31.82 21.06
C GLU A 91 40.30 31.86 20.12
N ILE A 92 39.77 30.67 19.78
CA ILE A 92 38.55 30.47 19.03
C ILE A 92 37.59 29.58 19.82
N VAL A 93 36.30 29.69 19.57
CA VAL A 93 35.31 28.73 20.08
C VAL A 93 34.87 27.79 18.96
N VAL A 94 34.95 26.50 19.24
CA VAL A 94 34.50 25.44 18.39
C VAL A 94 33.16 24.91 18.90
N VAL A 95 32.11 25.02 18.09
CA VAL A 95 30.76 24.52 18.39
C VAL A 95 30.48 23.32 17.50
N ALA A 96 30.46 22.13 18.09
CA ALA A 96 30.11 20.91 17.38
C ALA A 96 28.61 20.61 17.56
N VAL A 97 27.91 20.51 16.45
CA VAL A 97 26.48 20.24 16.38
C VAL A 97 26.26 18.86 15.75
N LYS A 98 25.57 17.99 16.45
CA LYS A 98 25.17 16.67 15.89
C LYS A 98 23.91 16.82 15.05
N GLU A 99 23.73 15.89 14.13
CA GLU A 99 22.43 15.71 13.47
C GLU A 99 21.35 15.48 14.53
N GLY A 100 20.24 16.23 14.44
CA GLY A 100 19.12 16.10 15.35
C GLY A 100 18.43 14.74 15.22
N ALA A 101 18.18 14.08 16.35
CA ALA A 101 17.39 12.86 16.39
C ALA A 101 15.91 13.14 16.06
N GLU A 102 15.42 14.27 16.50
CA GLU A 102 14.08 14.78 16.23
C GLU A 102 14.19 15.98 15.30
N LYS A 103 13.51 15.92 14.16
CA LYS A 103 13.46 16.99 13.14
C LYS A 103 12.02 17.31 12.81
N PRO A 104 11.67 18.55 12.50
CA PRO A 104 12.56 19.69 12.25
C PRO A 104 12.98 20.40 13.55
N VAL A 105 14.25 20.81 13.63
CA VAL A 105 14.76 21.66 14.69
C VAL A 105 14.58 23.13 14.31
N PHE A 106 13.82 23.86 15.11
CA PHE A 106 13.61 25.29 14.94
C PHE A 106 14.66 26.10 15.71
N PHE A 107 15.03 27.23 15.15
CA PHE A 107 15.68 28.30 15.90
C PHE A 107 14.74 29.49 15.90
N LYS A 108 14.33 29.92 17.10
CA LYS A 108 13.21 30.84 17.30
C LYS A 108 11.97 30.26 16.63
N ASN A 109 11.42 30.89 15.60
CA ASN A 109 10.21 30.43 14.92
C ASN A 109 10.46 29.82 13.53
N TYR A 110 11.74 29.55 13.16
CA TYR A 110 12.10 29.13 11.82
C TYR A 110 13.04 27.93 11.84
N ALA A 111 12.80 26.97 10.99
CA ALA A 111 13.73 25.87 10.74
C ALA A 111 14.60 26.18 9.53
N TYR A 112 15.87 25.83 9.62
CA TYR A 112 16.86 26.03 8.55
C TYR A 112 17.44 24.69 8.12
N LYS A 113 17.88 24.60 6.85
CA LYS A 113 18.65 23.50 6.31
C LYS A 113 19.94 24.00 5.70
N ARG A 114 20.95 23.15 5.66
CA ARG A 114 22.21 23.42 4.99
C ARG A 114 22.12 23.08 3.51
N VAL A 115 22.48 24.03 2.64
CA VAL A 115 22.57 23.84 1.19
C VAL A 115 23.92 24.42 0.75
N GLY A 116 24.87 23.53 0.46
CA GLY A 116 26.28 23.93 0.28
C GLY A 116 26.81 24.60 1.55
N ASN A 117 27.32 25.84 1.43
CA ASN A 117 27.79 26.64 2.55
C ASN A 117 26.77 27.70 3.04
N THR A 118 25.47 27.57 2.69
CA THR A 118 24.44 28.53 3.05
C THR A 118 23.34 27.90 3.92
N ASN A 119 22.79 28.71 4.84
CA ASN A 119 21.63 28.32 5.64
C ASN A 119 20.37 28.84 4.96
N GLN A 120 19.50 27.94 4.55
CA GLN A 120 18.23 28.28 3.89
C GLN A 120 17.05 27.94 4.78
N ARG A 121 16.04 28.79 4.81
CA ARG A 121 14.78 28.51 5.50
C ARG A 121 14.09 27.33 4.84
N ILE A 122 13.59 26.44 5.68
CA ILE A 122 12.81 25.29 5.24
C ILE A 122 11.39 25.76 4.94
N SER A 123 10.87 25.43 3.76
CA SER A 123 9.50 25.73 3.38
C SER A 123 8.48 24.89 4.18
N SER A 124 7.21 25.34 4.26
CA SER A 124 6.16 24.59 4.95
C SER A 124 5.93 23.18 4.40
N SER A 125 6.18 22.95 3.11
CA SER A 125 6.11 21.63 2.50
C SER A 125 7.26 20.72 2.90
N GLU A 126 8.46 21.29 3.02
CA GLU A 126 9.65 20.57 3.48
C GLU A 126 9.61 20.31 4.98
N LEU A 127 9.05 21.22 5.79
CA LEU A 127 8.81 21.02 7.21
C LEU A 127 7.92 19.80 7.47
N ARG A 128 6.83 19.68 6.73
CA ARG A 128 5.96 18.50 6.79
C ARG A 128 6.70 17.21 6.42
N LYS A 129 7.60 17.27 5.43
CA LYS A 129 8.40 16.12 5.01
C LYS A 129 9.41 15.70 6.08
N LEU A 130 10.11 16.65 6.69
CA LEU A 130 11.08 16.39 7.77
C LEU A 130 10.40 15.84 9.03
N ALA A 131 9.25 16.38 9.42
CA ALA A 131 8.45 15.86 10.53
C ALA A 131 8.00 14.40 10.28
N LYS A 132 7.65 14.06 9.04
CA LYS A 132 7.35 12.67 8.66
C LYS A 132 8.59 11.75 8.67
N GLU A 133 9.79 12.28 8.48
CA GLU A 133 11.04 11.50 8.46
C GLU A 133 11.64 11.27 9.87
N SER A 134 11.34 12.13 10.83
CA SER A 134 11.95 12.16 12.18
C SER A 134 11.32 11.24 13.22
N GLY A 135 10.39 10.37 12.85
CA GLY A 135 9.94 9.25 13.71
C GLY A 135 8.70 9.49 14.54
N GLU A 136 8.27 10.71 14.83
CA GLU A 136 6.89 10.98 15.21
C GLU A 136 6.04 10.99 13.94
N ARG A 137 5.70 9.79 13.45
CA ARG A 137 4.68 9.64 12.41
C ARG A 137 3.35 10.01 13.02
N ILE A 138 3.00 11.28 12.98
CA ILE A 138 1.61 11.68 13.20
C ILE A 138 0.85 11.18 11.96
N TYR A 139 0.21 10.05 12.11
CA TYR A 139 -0.62 9.53 11.04
C TYR A 139 -1.79 10.48 10.80
N TRP A 140 -2.17 10.64 9.53
CA TRP A 140 -3.27 11.53 9.18
C TRP A 140 -4.57 11.12 9.88
N ASP A 141 -4.83 9.84 10.02
CA ASP A 141 -6.03 9.30 10.62
C ASP A 141 -6.10 9.47 12.16
N GLU A 142 -4.96 9.71 12.83
CA GLU A 142 -4.86 10.03 14.26
C GLU A 142 -5.15 11.51 14.59
N GLN A 143 -5.10 12.37 13.58
CA GLN A 143 -5.26 13.81 13.78
C GLN A 143 -6.70 14.14 14.15
N VAL A 144 -6.86 15.00 15.17
CA VAL A 144 -8.18 15.54 15.55
C VAL A 144 -8.64 16.55 14.50
N TYR A 145 -9.86 16.40 14.03
CA TYR A 145 -10.47 17.41 13.18
C TYR A 145 -11.04 18.52 14.04
N LYS A 146 -10.45 19.73 13.97
CA LYS A 146 -10.72 20.85 14.91
C LYS A 146 -12.19 21.26 14.98
N GLU A 147 -12.91 21.18 13.87
CA GLU A 147 -14.31 21.61 13.73
C GLU A 147 -15.30 20.46 13.95
N SER A 148 -14.83 19.28 14.39
CA SER A 148 -15.69 18.14 14.67
C SER A 148 -16.17 18.14 16.12
N SER A 149 -17.35 17.56 16.33
CA SER A 149 -17.95 17.29 17.63
C SER A 149 -18.39 15.83 17.70
N ILE A 150 -18.38 15.24 18.88
CA ILE A 150 -18.88 13.86 19.11
C ILE A 150 -20.34 13.67 18.65
N GLU A 151 -21.11 14.76 18.50
CA GLU A 151 -22.45 14.73 17.92
C GLU A 151 -22.45 14.35 16.43
N ASN A 152 -21.33 14.49 15.74
CA ASN A 152 -21.19 14.09 14.34
C ASN A 152 -21.09 12.56 14.19
N ILE A 153 -20.89 11.81 15.27
CA ILE A 153 -20.87 10.33 15.28
C ILE A 153 -22.27 9.77 15.11
N ASP A 154 -22.39 8.72 14.31
CA ASP A 154 -23.59 7.89 14.24
C ASP A 154 -23.57 6.85 15.36
N TRP A 155 -24.03 7.25 16.55
CA TRP A 155 -24.10 6.39 17.71
C TRP A 155 -25.05 5.19 17.52
N THR A 156 -26.02 5.31 16.61
CA THR A 156 -26.90 4.19 16.25
C THR A 156 -26.14 3.12 15.50
N PHE A 157 -25.32 3.52 14.54
CA PHE A 157 -24.42 2.62 13.82
C PHE A 157 -23.39 1.98 14.75
N VAL A 158 -22.75 2.77 15.62
CA VAL A 158 -21.78 2.25 16.60
C VAL A 158 -22.40 1.15 17.47
N LYS A 159 -23.57 1.42 18.07
CA LYS A 159 -24.24 0.48 18.99
C LYS A 159 -24.82 -0.74 18.30
N ASN A 160 -25.50 -0.54 17.16
CA ASN A 160 -26.28 -1.59 16.52
C ASN A 160 -25.50 -2.46 15.54
N PHE A 161 -24.38 -1.94 15.02
CA PHE A 161 -23.54 -2.69 14.10
C PHE A 161 -22.14 -2.92 14.68
N PHE A 162 -21.34 -1.87 14.90
CA PHE A 162 -19.93 -2.03 15.20
C PHE A 162 -19.68 -2.82 16.50
N ILE A 163 -20.32 -2.47 17.59
CA ILE A 163 -20.15 -3.17 18.88
C ILE A 163 -20.60 -4.64 18.76
N ARG A 164 -21.70 -4.91 18.09
CA ARG A 164 -22.20 -6.29 17.91
C ARG A 164 -21.21 -7.15 17.11
N GLU A 165 -20.70 -6.63 16.02
CA GLU A 165 -19.70 -7.35 15.23
C GLU A 165 -18.37 -7.49 16.00
N TYR A 166 -17.96 -6.46 16.73
CA TYR A 166 -16.80 -6.51 17.61
C TYR A 166 -16.91 -7.62 18.67
N GLU A 167 -18.03 -7.68 19.40
CA GLU A 167 -18.31 -8.72 20.40
C GLU A 167 -18.34 -10.12 19.79
N LYS A 168 -19.00 -10.27 18.65
CA LYS A 168 -19.09 -11.52 17.90
C LYS A 168 -17.70 -12.07 17.52
N PHE A 169 -16.80 -11.23 17.03
CA PHE A 169 -15.48 -11.66 16.58
C PHE A 169 -14.45 -11.73 17.71
N SER A 170 -14.47 -10.79 18.66
CA SER A 170 -13.58 -10.82 19.82
C SER A 170 -13.95 -11.88 20.85
N LYS A 171 -15.21 -12.39 20.80
CA LYS A 171 -15.80 -13.28 21.81
C LYS A 171 -15.79 -12.68 23.23
N LYS A 172 -15.76 -11.34 23.34
CA LYS A 172 -15.77 -10.60 24.60
C LYS A 172 -16.92 -9.62 24.59
N ILE A 173 -17.63 -9.52 25.72
CA ILE A 173 -18.65 -8.50 25.91
C ILE A 173 -17.98 -7.16 26.16
N VAL A 174 -18.42 -6.12 25.47
CA VAL A 174 -17.96 -4.75 25.68
C VAL A 174 -18.65 -4.19 26.94
N ILE A 175 -17.89 -4.03 28.01
CA ILE A 175 -18.36 -3.44 29.28
C ILE A 175 -18.23 -1.91 29.23
N ALA A 176 -17.27 -1.40 28.44
CA ALA A 176 -17.05 0.03 28.26
C ALA A 176 -18.22 0.72 27.55
N THR A 177 -18.38 2.01 27.81
CA THR A 177 -19.33 2.82 27.03
C THR A 177 -18.92 2.87 25.56
N PRO A 178 -19.83 3.11 24.63
CA PRO A 178 -19.49 3.28 23.22
C PRO A 178 -18.44 4.37 22.98
N GLU A 179 -18.44 5.42 23.78
CA GLU A 179 -17.47 6.50 23.71
C GLU A 179 -16.07 6.03 24.14
N GLU A 180 -15.95 5.38 25.31
CA GLU A 180 -14.70 4.79 25.79
C GLU A 180 -14.11 3.77 24.82
N LEU A 181 -14.97 2.98 24.15
CA LEU A 181 -14.51 2.06 23.10
C LEU A 181 -13.90 2.82 21.92
N LEU A 182 -14.56 3.89 21.44
CA LEU A 182 -14.04 4.70 20.34
C LEU A 182 -12.77 5.49 20.73
N GLU A 183 -12.64 5.89 22.01
CA GLU A 183 -11.39 6.46 22.53
C GLU A 183 -10.25 5.41 22.51
N THR A 184 -10.52 4.20 23.00
CA THR A 184 -9.55 3.10 22.98
C THR A 184 -9.09 2.75 21.56
N LEU A 185 -9.98 2.85 20.57
CA LEU A 185 -9.67 2.65 19.17
C LEU A 185 -8.93 3.85 18.54
N GLY A 186 -8.78 4.97 19.25
CA GLY A 186 -8.16 6.19 18.73
C GLY A 186 -9.08 7.01 17.80
N CYS A 187 -10.37 6.69 17.75
CA CYS A 187 -11.37 7.42 16.95
C CYS A 187 -11.87 8.70 17.62
N ILE A 188 -11.71 8.78 18.95
CA ILE A 188 -11.95 9.96 19.78
C ILE A 188 -10.67 10.25 20.57
N LYS A 189 -10.29 11.51 20.70
CA LYS A 189 -9.15 11.98 21.49
C LYS A 189 -9.53 13.28 22.17
N GLU A 190 -9.43 13.32 23.52
CA GLU A 190 -9.75 14.50 24.33
C GLU A 190 -11.16 15.06 24.04
N GLY A 191 -12.18 14.19 23.90
CA GLY A 191 -13.56 14.55 23.60
C GLY A 191 -13.81 15.09 22.19
N LYS A 192 -12.84 14.96 21.28
CA LYS A 192 -12.95 15.35 19.86
C LYS A 192 -12.76 14.16 18.95
N ILE A 193 -13.32 14.23 17.75
CA ILE A 193 -13.23 13.13 16.79
C ILE A 193 -11.94 13.26 15.98
N THR A 194 -11.24 12.14 15.80
CA THR A 194 -10.10 12.03 14.88
C THR A 194 -10.59 11.89 13.43
N ASN A 195 -9.70 12.09 12.46
CA ASN A 195 -10.03 11.88 11.04
C ASN A 195 -10.52 10.44 10.78
N ALA A 196 -9.91 9.44 11.45
CA ALA A 196 -10.39 8.05 11.40
C ALA A 196 -11.81 7.93 11.97
N GLY A 197 -12.08 8.54 13.13
CA GLY A 197 -13.40 8.52 13.74
C GLY A 197 -14.48 9.09 12.84
N ILE A 198 -14.19 10.19 12.13
CA ILE A 198 -15.11 10.79 11.15
C ILE A 198 -15.38 9.81 10.00
N LEU A 199 -14.34 9.21 9.42
CA LEU A 199 -14.49 8.30 8.28
C LEU A 199 -15.21 7.00 8.65
N LEU A 200 -14.93 6.44 9.83
CA LEU A 200 -15.49 5.16 10.27
C LEU A 200 -16.89 5.29 10.87
N PHE A 201 -17.15 6.34 11.63
CA PHE A 201 -18.33 6.45 12.47
C PHE A 201 -19.13 7.75 12.28
N GLY A 202 -18.66 8.67 11.43
CA GLY A 202 -19.38 9.91 11.15
C GLY A 202 -20.67 9.66 10.39
N ARG A 203 -21.74 10.44 10.72
CA ARG A 203 -23.03 10.41 9.99
C ARG A 203 -22.88 10.85 8.53
N ASN A 204 -22.01 11.80 8.27
CA ASN A 204 -21.74 12.33 6.93
C ASN A 204 -20.27 12.70 6.78
N PRO A 205 -19.37 11.71 6.56
CA PRO A 205 -17.94 11.96 6.42
C PRO A 205 -17.59 12.90 5.27
N GLN A 206 -18.36 12.89 4.19
CA GLN A 206 -18.12 13.70 2.99
C GLN A 206 -18.33 15.20 3.22
N LYS A 207 -19.01 15.59 4.33
CA LYS A 207 -19.08 16.98 4.76
C LYS A 207 -17.71 17.52 5.17
N PHE A 208 -16.86 16.65 5.75
CA PHE A 208 -15.51 16.96 6.24
C PHE A 208 -14.46 16.65 5.16
N PHE A 209 -14.59 15.52 4.49
CA PHE A 209 -13.66 15.01 3.48
C PHE A 209 -14.41 14.71 2.18
N ARG A 210 -14.57 15.71 1.34
CA ARG A 210 -15.45 15.68 0.17
C ARG A 210 -15.27 14.47 -0.73
N ASN A 211 -14.03 14.05 -0.99
CA ASN A 211 -13.71 12.96 -1.88
C ASN A 211 -13.46 11.61 -1.15
N SER A 212 -13.83 11.49 0.14
CA SER A 212 -13.71 10.26 0.92
C SER A 212 -14.82 9.25 0.61
N HIS A 213 -14.96 8.88 -0.67
CA HIS A 213 -15.96 7.92 -1.12
C HIS A 213 -15.43 7.05 -2.27
N ILE A 214 -16.17 5.98 -2.60
CA ILE A 214 -15.89 5.12 -3.74
C ILE A 214 -16.78 5.55 -4.90
N ALA A 215 -16.19 5.74 -6.08
CA ALA A 215 -16.92 5.87 -7.32
C ALA A 215 -16.71 4.63 -8.19
N LEU A 216 -17.78 4.08 -8.73
CA LEU A 216 -17.76 2.93 -9.60
C LEU A 216 -18.36 3.29 -10.96
N ALA A 217 -17.63 2.91 -12.03
CA ALA A 217 -18.10 3.01 -13.40
C ALA A 217 -18.09 1.62 -14.05
N ARG A 218 -19.19 1.23 -14.70
CA ARG A 218 -19.31 -0.04 -15.45
C ARG A 218 -19.37 0.23 -16.94
N TYR A 219 -18.53 -0.47 -17.71
CA TYR A 219 -18.39 -0.34 -19.16
C TYR A 219 -18.81 -1.63 -19.87
N LYS A 220 -19.38 -1.48 -21.08
CA LYS A 220 -19.83 -2.59 -21.89
C LYS A 220 -18.68 -3.43 -22.50
N GLY A 221 -17.55 -2.79 -22.76
CA GLY A 221 -16.40 -3.39 -23.43
C GLY A 221 -15.15 -3.45 -22.57
N LYS A 222 -14.01 -3.62 -23.24
CA LYS A 222 -12.69 -3.71 -22.58
C LYS A 222 -12.02 -2.34 -22.38
N ASN A 223 -12.59 -1.25 -22.88
CA ASN A 223 -12.02 0.09 -22.85
C ASN A 223 -13.03 1.15 -22.40
N GLU A 224 -12.55 2.25 -21.84
CA GLU A 224 -13.38 3.38 -21.37
C GLU A 224 -14.06 4.17 -22.51
N GLY A 225 -13.53 4.10 -23.74
CA GLY A 225 -14.14 4.72 -24.94
C GLY A 225 -15.41 4.04 -25.44
N VAL A 226 -15.79 2.91 -24.83
CA VAL A 226 -17.03 2.20 -25.13
C VAL A 226 -18.14 2.69 -24.20
N GLU A 227 -19.39 2.42 -24.55
CA GLU A 227 -20.59 2.81 -23.80
C GLU A 227 -20.46 2.48 -22.30
N ARG A 228 -20.60 3.50 -21.45
CA ARG A 228 -20.70 3.36 -20.00
C ARG A 228 -22.11 2.93 -19.65
N LEU A 229 -22.23 1.76 -19.04
CA LEU A 229 -23.52 1.16 -18.67
C LEU A 229 -24.08 1.75 -17.39
N ASP A 230 -23.22 2.08 -16.42
CA ASP A 230 -23.64 2.63 -15.13
C ASP A 230 -22.52 3.44 -14.46
N TYR A 231 -22.93 4.30 -13.52
CA TYR A 231 -22.05 5.06 -12.63
C TYR A 231 -22.71 5.20 -11.26
N LYS A 232 -22.00 4.83 -10.21
CA LYS A 232 -22.44 4.92 -8.81
C LYS A 232 -21.40 5.61 -7.95
N GLU A 233 -21.86 6.32 -6.95
CA GLU A 233 -21.03 6.83 -5.86
C GLU A 233 -21.54 6.25 -4.54
N PHE A 234 -20.66 5.60 -3.80
CA PHE A 234 -20.95 5.00 -2.50
C PHE A 234 -20.46 5.96 -1.43
N LEU A 235 -21.40 6.71 -0.85
CA LEU A 235 -21.17 7.72 0.19
C LEU A 235 -21.37 7.11 1.59
N GLY A 236 -21.25 7.92 2.64
CA GLY A 236 -21.39 7.50 4.03
C GLY A 236 -20.05 7.07 4.65
N ASN A 237 -20.13 6.34 5.75
CA ASN A 237 -18.94 5.84 6.45
C ASN A 237 -18.24 4.72 5.65
N LEU A 238 -17.00 4.38 6.02
CA LEU A 238 -16.19 3.43 5.25
C LEU A 238 -16.80 2.03 5.21
N PHE A 239 -17.47 1.57 6.26
CA PHE A 239 -18.15 0.28 6.29
C PHE A 239 -19.25 0.20 5.25
N HIS A 240 -20.10 1.23 5.21
CA HIS A 240 -21.18 1.33 4.24
C HIS A 240 -20.67 1.37 2.79
N GLN A 241 -19.62 2.13 2.55
CA GLN A 241 -19.00 2.21 1.22
C GLN A 241 -18.47 0.84 0.75
N ILE A 242 -17.78 0.11 1.64
CA ILE A 242 -17.23 -1.22 1.32
C ILE A 242 -18.38 -2.19 1.02
N ASP A 243 -19.39 -2.25 1.88
CA ASP A 243 -20.49 -3.20 1.74
C ASP A 243 -21.33 -2.95 0.48
N GLU A 244 -21.68 -1.69 0.21
CA GLU A 244 -22.47 -1.34 -0.98
C GLU A 244 -21.68 -1.53 -2.29
N CYS A 245 -20.38 -1.24 -2.29
CA CYS A 245 -19.54 -1.47 -3.45
C CYS A 245 -19.36 -2.97 -3.72
N ASP A 246 -19.09 -3.77 -2.70
CA ASP A 246 -18.97 -5.23 -2.78
C ASP A 246 -20.28 -5.85 -3.28
N LYS A 247 -21.40 -5.45 -2.71
CA LYS A 247 -22.74 -5.88 -3.12
C LYS A 247 -23.01 -5.55 -4.58
N TYR A 248 -22.76 -4.30 -4.98
CA TYR A 248 -22.97 -3.86 -6.36
C TYR A 248 -22.15 -4.68 -7.36
N ILE A 249 -20.88 -4.93 -7.07
CA ILE A 249 -20.02 -5.74 -7.95
C ILE A 249 -20.58 -7.17 -8.03
N LYS A 250 -20.94 -7.78 -6.91
CA LYS A 250 -21.49 -9.14 -6.86
C LYS A 250 -22.80 -9.30 -7.62
N GLU A 251 -23.64 -8.28 -7.63
CA GLU A 251 -24.91 -8.25 -8.39
C GLU A 251 -24.70 -8.14 -9.91
N HIS A 252 -23.51 -7.65 -10.35
CA HIS A 252 -23.24 -7.36 -11.75
C HIS A 252 -22.19 -8.27 -12.40
N ILE A 253 -21.63 -9.21 -11.66
CA ILE A 253 -20.77 -10.27 -12.20
C ILE A 253 -21.56 -11.52 -12.54
N THR A 254 -21.02 -12.32 -13.44
CA THR A 254 -21.71 -13.51 -13.92
C THR A 254 -21.38 -14.71 -13.04
N MET A 255 -22.42 -15.44 -12.63
CA MET A 255 -22.28 -16.81 -12.15
C MET A 255 -22.39 -17.74 -13.34
N MET A 256 -21.32 -18.42 -13.68
CA MET A 256 -21.28 -19.39 -14.76
C MET A 256 -21.58 -20.78 -14.25
N SER A 257 -22.26 -21.60 -15.03
CA SER A 257 -22.66 -22.94 -14.61
C SER A 257 -22.31 -23.96 -15.69
N ARG A 258 -21.64 -25.05 -15.31
CA ARG A 258 -21.37 -26.16 -16.23
C ARG A 258 -21.79 -27.50 -15.65
N LEU A 259 -22.19 -28.41 -16.54
CA LEU A 259 -22.44 -29.78 -16.14
C LEU A 259 -21.10 -30.51 -15.99
N LEU A 260 -20.89 -31.13 -14.85
CA LEU A 260 -19.72 -32.01 -14.68
C LEU A 260 -19.97 -33.32 -15.43
N PRO A 261 -18.95 -33.82 -16.16
CA PRO A 261 -19.04 -35.13 -16.82
C PRO A 261 -19.38 -36.21 -15.75
N HIS A 262 -20.47 -36.94 -15.99
CA HIS A 262 -20.95 -38.05 -15.14
C HIS A 262 -21.56 -37.64 -13.77
N LYS A 263 -21.89 -36.37 -13.55
CA LYS A 263 -22.70 -35.91 -12.41
C LYS A 263 -23.97 -35.25 -12.92
N VAL A 264 -25.06 -35.43 -12.19
CA VAL A 264 -26.34 -34.71 -12.42
C VAL A 264 -26.24 -33.26 -11.92
N GLU A 265 -25.28 -33.02 -11.04
CA GLU A 265 -25.07 -31.73 -10.40
C GLU A 265 -24.33 -30.76 -11.35
N ARG A 266 -24.77 -29.51 -11.32
CA ARG A 266 -24.07 -28.39 -11.95
C ARG A 266 -23.01 -27.84 -11.01
N GLU A 267 -21.88 -27.44 -11.57
CA GLU A 267 -20.86 -26.67 -10.86
C GLU A 267 -21.05 -25.19 -11.19
N ASP A 268 -21.35 -24.40 -10.18
CA ASP A 268 -21.45 -22.95 -10.33
C ASP A 268 -20.08 -22.32 -10.07
N ILE A 269 -19.59 -21.58 -11.05
CA ILE A 269 -18.26 -20.99 -11.05
C ILE A 269 -18.41 -19.46 -11.10
N PRO A 270 -17.99 -18.73 -10.07
CA PRO A 270 -18.03 -17.27 -10.10
C PRO A 270 -17.04 -16.72 -11.15
N GLU A 271 -17.42 -15.64 -11.79
CA GLU A 271 -16.56 -14.94 -12.76
C GLU A 271 -15.27 -14.40 -12.14
N TYR A 272 -15.34 -14.02 -10.86
CA TYR A 272 -14.22 -13.53 -10.06
C TYR A 272 -14.20 -14.23 -8.71
N CYS A 273 -13.03 -14.28 -8.10
CA CYS A 273 -12.85 -14.72 -6.72
C CYS A 273 -13.54 -13.77 -5.75
N TRP A 274 -14.47 -14.26 -4.93
CA TRP A 274 -15.32 -13.45 -4.06
C TRP A 274 -14.55 -12.71 -2.97
N PHE A 275 -13.65 -13.44 -2.30
CA PHE A 275 -12.79 -12.86 -1.27
C PHE A 275 -11.91 -11.74 -1.85
N SER A 276 -11.35 -11.99 -3.03
CA SER A 276 -10.47 -11.04 -3.71
C SER A 276 -11.16 -9.71 -4.01
N ILE A 277 -12.44 -9.72 -4.42
CA ILE A 277 -13.22 -8.49 -4.64
C ILE A 277 -13.29 -7.67 -3.36
N ARG A 278 -13.78 -8.30 -2.27
CA ARG A 278 -13.96 -7.61 -0.98
C ARG A 278 -12.65 -7.09 -0.42
N GLU A 279 -11.61 -7.92 -0.45
CA GLU A 279 -10.28 -7.55 0.04
C GLU A 279 -9.69 -6.37 -0.74
N LEU A 280 -9.82 -6.34 -2.07
CA LEU A 280 -9.31 -5.24 -2.89
C LEU A 280 -10.07 -3.93 -2.68
N ILE A 281 -11.40 -3.97 -2.47
CA ILE A 281 -12.20 -2.80 -2.09
C ILE A 281 -11.73 -2.27 -0.74
N THR A 282 -11.62 -3.16 0.25
CA THR A 282 -11.26 -2.78 1.61
C THR A 282 -9.84 -2.22 1.66
N ASN A 283 -8.89 -2.84 0.96
CA ASN A 283 -7.52 -2.35 0.85
C ASN A 283 -7.45 -0.97 0.17
N ALA A 284 -8.25 -0.74 -0.88
CA ALA A 284 -8.31 0.57 -1.53
C ALA A 284 -8.79 1.66 -0.56
N VAL A 285 -9.80 1.37 0.25
CA VAL A 285 -10.31 2.30 1.26
C VAL A 285 -9.33 2.45 2.43
N CYS A 286 -8.81 1.36 2.97
CA CYS A 286 -7.94 1.35 4.15
C CYS A 286 -6.61 2.09 3.89
N HIS A 287 -6.01 1.91 2.71
CA HIS A 287 -4.68 2.43 2.39
C HIS A 287 -4.69 3.68 1.52
N ARG A 288 -5.86 4.29 1.28
CA ARG A 288 -5.95 5.54 0.55
C ARG A 288 -5.16 6.65 1.24
N ASP A 289 -4.54 7.52 0.44
CA ASP A 289 -4.01 8.78 0.93
C ASP A 289 -5.16 9.79 1.11
N TYR A 290 -5.66 9.90 2.35
CA TYR A 290 -6.75 10.82 2.69
C TYR A 290 -6.28 12.28 2.87
N GLU A 291 -4.98 12.51 2.99
CA GLU A 291 -4.41 13.86 2.99
C GLU A 291 -4.57 14.50 1.59
N ASP A 292 -4.51 13.70 0.54
CA ASP A 292 -4.80 14.14 -0.82
C ASP A 292 -6.31 14.09 -1.09
N GLN A 293 -6.90 15.29 -1.19
CA GLN A 293 -8.32 15.48 -1.49
C GLN A 293 -8.60 15.60 -3.01
N GLY A 294 -7.60 15.42 -3.86
CA GLY A 294 -7.72 15.64 -5.31
C GLY A 294 -8.51 14.58 -6.06
N SER A 295 -8.66 13.38 -5.52
CA SER A 295 -9.42 12.29 -6.14
C SER A 295 -10.06 11.38 -5.08
N LYS A 296 -10.78 10.38 -5.50
CA LYS A 296 -11.51 9.38 -4.73
C LYS A 296 -11.02 7.97 -5.06
N VAL A 297 -11.45 6.95 -4.33
CA VAL A 297 -11.28 5.56 -4.77
C VAL A 297 -12.13 5.35 -6.02
N ILE A 298 -11.55 4.83 -7.09
CA ILE A 298 -12.25 4.61 -8.36
C ILE A 298 -12.21 3.12 -8.68
N VAL A 299 -13.40 2.53 -8.85
CA VAL A 299 -13.56 1.16 -9.33
C VAL A 299 -14.11 1.20 -10.74
N LYS A 300 -13.46 0.48 -11.67
CA LYS A 300 -13.93 0.36 -13.06
C LYS A 300 -14.17 -1.10 -13.39
N MET A 301 -15.40 -1.42 -13.79
CA MET A 301 -15.78 -2.75 -14.24
C MET A 301 -15.81 -2.77 -15.77
N PHE A 302 -14.98 -3.61 -16.38
CA PHE A 302 -14.95 -3.90 -17.82
C PHE A 302 -15.48 -5.32 -18.07
N SER A 303 -15.64 -5.68 -19.33
CA SER A 303 -16.10 -7.01 -19.71
C SER A 303 -15.10 -8.16 -19.41
N ASP A 304 -13.84 -7.82 -19.14
CA ASP A 304 -12.75 -8.79 -18.93
C ASP A 304 -11.97 -8.59 -17.61
N ARG A 305 -12.27 -7.52 -16.85
CA ARG A 305 -11.56 -7.21 -15.61
C ARG A 305 -12.32 -6.19 -14.76
N VAL A 306 -11.92 -6.14 -13.49
CA VAL A 306 -12.25 -5.04 -12.57
C VAL A 306 -10.95 -4.35 -12.17
N GLU A 307 -10.94 -3.03 -12.20
CA GLU A 307 -9.82 -2.18 -11.83
C GLU A 307 -10.13 -1.40 -10.56
N PHE A 308 -9.20 -1.41 -9.61
CA PHE A 308 -9.29 -0.67 -8.35
C PHE A 308 -8.16 0.38 -8.34
N TYR A 309 -8.51 1.63 -8.51
CA TYR A 309 -7.56 2.75 -8.51
C TYR A 309 -7.67 3.53 -7.21
N ASN A 310 -6.52 3.91 -6.66
CA ASN A 310 -6.42 4.66 -5.42
C ASN A 310 -5.28 5.67 -5.46
N LEU A 311 -5.46 6.81 -4.76
CA LEU A 311 -4.39 7.76 -4.50
C LEU A 311 -3.47 7.25 -3.39
N GLY A 312 -2.19 7.61 -3.54
CA GLY A 312 -1.11 7.16 -2.67
C GLY A 312 -0.51 5.84 -3.17
N GLY A 313 0.70 5.91 -3.74
CA GLY A 313 1.45 4.74 -4.18
C GLY A 313 1.85 3.83 -3.03
N LEU A 314 2.48 2.70 -3.33
CA LEU A 314 3.00 1.79 -2.31
C LEU A 314 4.01 2.52 -1.39
N PRO A 315 3.98 2.26 -0.07
CA PRO A 315 4.90 2.86 0.88
C PRO A 315 6.37 2.57 0.55
N LYS A 316 7.29 3.43 1.01
CA LYS A 316 8.74 3.25 0.78
C LYS A 316 9.20 1.86 1.24
N GLY A 317 9.82 1.11 0.33
CA GLY A 317 10.33 -0.24 0.57
C GLY A 317 9.31 -1.37 0.39
N ILE A 318 8.07 -1.05 -0.01
CA ILE A 318 7.08 -2.03 -0.48
C ILE A 318 6.99 -1.96 -2.00
N THR A 319 7.05 -3.12 -2.63
CA THR A 319 6.91 -3.29 -4.08
C THR A 319 5.87 -4.38 -4.37
N PRO A 320 5.32 -4.48 -5.58
CA PRO A 320 4.42 -5.56 -5.93
C PRO A 320 5.00 -6.95 -5.66
N GLU A 321 6.33 -7.13 -5.74
CA GLU A 321 7.03 -8.40 -5.55
C GLU A 321 7.18 -8.78 -4.07
N ASN A 322 7.23 -7.79 -3.16
CA ASN A 322 7.45 -8.04 -1.72
C ASN A 322 6.22 -7.75 -0.83
N ILE A 323 5.08 -7.39 -1.42
CA ILE A 323 3.84 -7.05 -0.71
C ILE A 323 3.32 -8.19 0.17
N LEU A 324 3.67 -9.43 -0.15
CA LEU A 324 3.32 -10.63 0.63
C LEU A 324 4.09 -10.75 1.95
N ILE A 325 5.26 -10.11 2.04
CA ILE A 325 6.20 -10.28 3.15
C ILE A 325 6.19 -9.05 4.07
N ARG A 326 5.85 -7.88 3.53
CA ARG A 326 5.92 -6.60 4.25
C ARG A 326 4.54 -6.07 4.53
N GLN A 327 4.33 -5.70 5.78
CA GLN A 327 3.10 -5.06 6.23
C GLN A 327 3.36 -3.57 6.46
N TYR A 328 2.43 -2.76 6.05
CA TYR A 328 2.41 -1.34 6.35
C TYR A 328 0.97 -0.83 6.28
N SER A 329 0.54 -0.10 7.31
CA SER A 329 -0.70 0.65 7.25
C SER A 329 -0.41 2.14 7.09
N ARG A 330 -1.03 2.78 6.11
CA ARG A 330 -1.01 4.24 5.94
C ARG A 330 -1.91 4.91 6.98
N ASN A 331 -3.01 4.24 7.31
CA ASN A 331 -4.02 4.70 8.24
C ASN A 331 -4.23 3.63 9.34
N PRO A 332 -3.38 3.61 10.37
CA PRO A 332 -3.36 2.53 11.36
C PRO A 332 -4.63 2.43 12.19
N ILE A 333 -5.30 3.55 12.52
CA ILE A 333 -6.57 3.52 13.26
C ILE A 333 -7.68 2.93 12.39
N ILE A 334 -7.77 3.35 11.12
CA ILE A 334 -8.73 2.78 10.17
C ILE A 334 -8.50 1.27 10.00
N ALA A 335 -7.25 0.85 9.79
CA ALA A 335 -6.90 -0.55 9.66
C ALA A 335 -7.27 -1.36 10.91
N ASN A 336 -6.93 -0.85 12.10
CA ASN A 336 -7.26 -1.49 13.36
C ASN A 336 -8.79 -1.65 13.52
N ALA A 337 -9.57 -0.60 13.33
CA ALA A 337 -11.01 -0.66 13.46
C ALA A 337 -11.66 -1.65 12.47
N LEU A 338 -11.21 -1.68 11.23
CA LEU A 338 -11.69 -2.62 10.22
C LEU A 338 -11.31 -4.08 10.56
N SER A 339 -10.12 -4.32 11.13
CA SER A 339 -9.70 -5.67 11.54
C SER A 339 -10.48 -6.21 12.71
N GLN A 340 -10.86 -5.36 13.68
CA GLN A 340 -11.63 -5.76 14.84
C GLN A 340 -13.00 -6.38 14.47
N VAL A 341 -13.55 -6.02 13.33
CA VAL A 341 -14.83 -6.53 12.81
C VAL A 341 -14.67 -7.35 11.52
N LYS A 342 -13.46 -7.85 11.26
CA LYS A 342 -13.14 -8.78 10.16
C LYS A 342 -13.44 -8.23 8.75
N TYR A 343 -13.29 -6.92 8.56
CA TYR A 343 -13.31 -6.33 7.22
C TYR A 343 -11.96 -6.48 6.51
N ILE A 344 -10.87 -6.49 7.25
CA ILE A 344 -9.54 -6.86 6.77
C ILE A 344 -8.95 -7.97 7.63
N GLU A 345 -8.03 -8.71 7.05
CA GLU A 345 -7.31 -9.76 7.75
C GLU A 345 -6.25 -9.18 8.68
N GLU A 346 -6.16 -9.75 9.88
CA GLU A 346 -5.05 -9.47 10.79
C GLU A 346 -3.74 -9.98 10.18
N LEU A 347 -2.64 -9.39 10.56
CA LEU A 347 -1.29 -9.82 10.16
C LEU A 347 -0.98 -9.73 8.65
N GLY A 348 -1.77 -9.01 7.84
CA GLY A 348 -1.50 -8.82 6.41
C GLY A 348 -1.65 -10.06 5.54
N GLU A 349 -2.45 -11.02 5.98
CA GLU A 349 -2.69 -12.28 5.26
C GLU A 349 -3.59 -12.14 4.03
N GLY A 350 -4.19 -10.95 3.81
CA GLY A 350 -5.16 -10.72 2.74
C GLY A 350 -4.64 -11.11 1.35
N TRP A 351 -3.41 -10.72 1.02
CA TRP A 351 -2.80 -11.11 -0.25
C TRP A 351 -2.52 -12.61 -0.39
N ASN A 352 -2.12 -13.29 0.69
CA ASN A 352 -1.93 -14.74 0.68
C ASN A 352 -3.26 -15.45 0.41
N LYS A 353 -4.34 -15.01 1.05
CA LYS A 353 -5.70 -15.55 0.80
C LYS A 353 -6.20 -15.27 -0.62
N ILE A 354 -5.89 -14.11 -1.20
CA ILE A 354 -6.16 -13.83 -2.62
C ILE A 354 -5.46 -14.86 -3.51
N ILE A 355 -4.18 -15.14 -3.27
CA ILE A 355 -3.41 -16.12 -4.05
C ILE A 355 -4.02 -17.52 -3.91
N ASP A 356 -4.31 -17.93 -2.67
CA ASP A 356 -4.89 -19.24 -2.37
C ASP A 356 -6.26 -19.41 -3.04
N GLU A 357 -7.11 -18.38 -3.01
CA GLU A 357 -8.41 -18.40 -3.68
C GLU A 357 -8.26 -18.55 -5.21
N HIS A 358 -7.30 -17.84 -5.82
CA HIS A 358 -7.02 -17.96 -7.25
C HIS A 358 -6.48 -19.35 -7.64
N GLN A 359 -5.64 -19.93 -6.80
CA GLN A 359 -5.09 -21.27 -7.03
C GLN A 359 -6.16 -22.37 -6.89
N ASN A 360 -7.10 -22.20 -5.97
CA ASN A 360 -8.17 -23.14 -5.70
C ASN A 360 -9.40 -22.92 -6.60
N HIS A 361 -9.48 -21.81 -7.32
CA HIS A 361 -10.58 -21.53 -8.25
C HIS A 361 -10.58 -22.55 -9.40
N PRO A 362 -11.76 -23.12 -9.80
CA PRO A 362 -11.86 -24.18 -10.82
C PRO A 362 -11.20 -23.82 -12.16
N LEU A 363 -11.22 -22.55 -12.52
CA LEU A 363 -10.63 -22.05 -13.77
C LEU A 363 -9.27 -21.36 -13.57
N LYS A 364 -8.70 -21.33 -12.36
CA LYS A 364 -7.39 -20.76 -12.06
C LYS A 364 -7.16 -19.42 -12.77
N PRO A 365 -7.84 -18.35 -12.33
CA PRO A 365 -7.68 -17.02 -12.92
C PRO A 365 -6.24 -16.53 -12.81
N LYS A 366 -5.87 -15.56 -13.63
CA LYS A 366 -4.61 -14.85 -13.47
C LYS A 366 -4.61 -14.12 -12.13
N LEU A 367 -3.49 -14.16 -11.42
CA LEU A 367 -3.32 -13.36 -10.22
C LEU A 367 -3.54 -11.87 -10.49
N PRO A 368 -4.05 -11.12 -9.52
CA PRO A 368 -4.23 -9.68 -9.69
C PRO A 368 -2.90 -9.00 -10.05
N LYS A 369 -2.95 -8.04 -10.96
CA LYS A 369 -1.78 -7.24 -11.35
C LYS A 369 -1.78 -5.93 -10.58
N ILE A 370 -0.66 -5.62 -9.95
CA ILE A 370 -0.44 -4.36 -9.25
C ILE A 370 0.43 -3.47 -10.13
N ILE A 371 -0.01 -2.24 -10.35
CA ILE A 371 0.74 -1.17 -10.99
C ILE A 371 0.76 -0.01 -10.00
N SER A 372 1.93 0.43 -9.59
CA SER A 372 2.06 1.53 -8.64
C SER A 372 3.18 2.47 -9.04
N ASP A 373 2.92 3.75 -8.88
CA ASP A 373 3.92 4.81 -8.93
C ASP A 373 3.99 5.53 -7.56
N ARG A 374 4.65 6.70 -7.52
CA ARG A 374 4.77 7.48 -6.29
C ARG A 374 3.43 8.01 -5.76
N TYR A 375 2.46 8.22 -6.64
CA TYR A 375 1.24 8.98 -6.36
C TYR A 375 -0.01 8.12 -6.35
N SER A 376 0.03 6.94 -6.97
CA SER A 376 -1.15 6.11 -7.18
C SER A 376 -0.84 4.62 -7.18
N ILE A 377 -1.89 3.84 -6.97
CA ILE A 377 -1.89 2.38 -7.13
C ILE A 377 -3.13 1.97 -7.95
N LEU A 378 -2.90 1.05 -8.88
CA LEU A 378 -3.94 0.40 -9.66
C LEU A 378 -3.80 -1.11 -9.49
N VAL A 379 -4.86 -1.76 -9.04
CA VAL A 379 -4.94 -3.22 -8.96
C VAL A 379 -5.95 -3.71 -9.98
N ILE A 380 -5.57 -4.70 -10.80
CA ILE A 380 -6.39 -5.26 -11.87
C ILE A 380 -6.73 -6.70 -11.52
N LEU A 381 -8.01 -6.99 -11.36
CA LEU A 381 -8.56 -8.32 -11.16
C LEU A 381 -9.18 -8.83 -12.46
N TYR A 382 -8.72 -9.99 -12.93
CA TYR A 382 -9.11 -10.52 -14.25
C TYR A 382 -10.33 -11.45 -14.19
N SER A 383 -11.25 -11.29 -15.13
CA SER A 383 -12.38 -12.20 -15.36
C SER A 383 -11.93 -13.54 -15.89
N VAL A 384 -12.60 -14.61 -15.49
CA VAL A 384 -12.42 -15.96 -16.07
C VAL A 384 -13.46 -16.30 -17.15
N ARG A 385 -14.34 -15.36 -17.51
CA ARG A 385 -15.41 -15.60 -18.49
C ARG A 385 -14.89 -16.13 -19.82
N GLU A 386 -13.88 -15.49 -20.40
CA GLU A 386 -13.29 -15.92 -21.67
C GLU A 386 -12.69 -17.34 -21.59
N LYS A 387 -12.09 -17.68 -20.44
CA LYS A 387 -11.57 -19.03 -20.18
C LYS A 387 -12.70 -20.03 -20.04
N PHE A 388 -13.80 -19.67 -19.37
CA PHE A 388 -14.98 -20.50 -19.22
C PHE A 388 -15.63 -20.77 -20.59
N GLU A 389 -15.86 -19.75 -21.41
CA GLU A 389 -16.44 -19.87 -22.75
C GLU A 389 -15.62 -20.81 -23.64
N LYS A 390 -14.28 -20.70 -23.58
CA LYS A 390 -13.39 -21.61 -24.31
C LYS A 390 -13.47 -23.06 -23.80
N THR A 391 -13.63 -23.27 -22.50
CA THR A 391 -13.71 -24.61 -21.90
C THR A 391 -15.09 -25.24 -22.06
N THR A 392 -16.15 -24.45 -22.18
CA THR A 392 -17.53 -24.92 -22.43
C THR A 392 -17.88 -25.02 -23.89
N THR A 393 -17.03 -24.54 -24.81
CA THR A 393 -17.20 -24.80 -26.25
C THR A 393 -17.21 -26.32 -26.45
N GLU A 394 -18.33 -26.86 -26.92
CA GLU A 394 -18.48 -28.29 -27.11
C GLU A 394 -17.33 -28.84 -27.93
N LEU A 395 -16.61 -29.80 -27.36
CA LEU A 395 -15.56 -30.52 -28.07
C LEU A 395 -16.19 -31.15 -29.31
N ASN A 396 -15.57 -30.95 -30.45
CA ASN A 396 -16.03 -31.61 -31.68
C ASN A 396 -15.88 -33.15 -31.56
N GLU A 397 -16.61 -33.90 -32.35
CA GLU A 397 -16.64 -35.35 -32.25
C GLU A 397 -15.25 -35.99 -32.38
N ARG A 398 -14.33 -35.39 -33.16
CA ARG A 398 -12.94 -35.85 -33.28
C ARG A 398 -12.16 -35.66 -31.98
N GLN A 399 -12.36 -34.53 -31.30
CA GLN A 399 -11.74 -34.22 -30.01
C GLN A 399 -12.26 -35.14 -28.89
N LYS A 400 -13.60 -35.40 -28.87
CA LYS A 400 -14.21 -36.39 -27.97
C LYS A 400 -13.63 -37.79 -28.15
N LYS A 401 -13.48 -38.26 -29.41
CA LYS A 401 -12.85 -39.55 -29.72
C LYS A 401 -11.37 -39.63 -29.27
N ALA A 402 -10.61 -38.55 -29.45
CA ALA A 402 -9.22 -38.51 -29.00
C ALA A 402 -9.07 -38.56 -27.47
N ILE A 403 -9.95 -37.88 -26.74
CA ILE A 403 -10.01 -37.96 -25.27
C ILE A 403 -10.43 -39.37 -24.83
N GLY A 404 -11.43 -39.96 -25.48
CA GLY A 404 -11.84 -41.37 -25.24
C GLY A 404 -10.67 -42.34 -25.43
N TYR A 405 -9.89 -42.17 -26.49
CA TYR A 405 -8.67 -42.94 -26.70
C TYR A 405 -7.64 -42.78 -25.62
N LEU A 406 -7.38 -41.52 -25.18
CA LEU A 406 -6.40 -41.19 -24.12
C LEU A 406 -6.80 -41.65 -22.71
N ARG A 407 -8.07 -41.96 -22.48
CA ARG A 407 -8.52 -42.58 -21.21
C ARG A 407 -8.00 -44.03 -21.06
N CYS A 408 -7.82 -44.72 -22.18
CA CYS A 408 -7.29 -46.10 -22.21
C CYS A 408 -5.81 -46.16 -22.62
N ASN A 409 -5.21 -45.05 -23.06
CA ASN A 409 -3.83 -44.98 -23.54
C ASN A 409 -3.13 -43.78 -22.94
N GLU A 410 -1.85 -43.92 -22.62
CA GLU A 410 -1.09 -42.85 -21.96
C GLU A 410 -0.81 -41.64 -22.85
N ARG A 411 -0.75 -41.83 -24.16
CA ARG A 411 -0.34 -40.79 -25.11
C ARG A 411 -1.04 -40.92 -26.48
N ILE A 412 -1.18 -39.79 -27.18
CA ILE A 412 -1.61 -39.73 -28.58
C ILE A 412 -0.63 -38.86 -29.38
N THR A 413 -0.27 -39.30 -30.57
CA THR A 413 0.51 -38.54 -31.55
C THR A 413 -0.41 -37.90 -32.57
N ASN A 414 0.06 -36.88 -33.31
CA ASN A 414 -0.69 -36.32 -34.43
C ASN A 414 -1.06 -37.38 -35.46
N LYS A 415 -0.16 -38.34 -35.79
CA LYS A 415 -0.44 -39.42 -36.69
C LYS A 415 -1.56 -40.33 -36.17
N LYS A 416 -1.52 -40.70 -34.88
CA LYS A 416 -2.57 -41.50 -34.25
C LYS A 416 -3.92 -40.80 -34.22
N TYR A 417 -3.92 -39.47 -33.98
CA TYR A 417 -5.12 -38.65 -34.05
C TYR A 417 -5.76 -38.69 -35.46
N GLN A 418 -4.92 -38.57 -36.51
CA GLN A 418 -5.38 -38.67 -37.89
C GLN A 418 -6.02 -40.06 -38.20
N GLU A 419 -5.40 -41.13 -37.72
CA GLU A 419 -5.91 -42.50 -37.90
C GLU A 419 -7.29 -42.68 -37.25
N ILE A 420 -7.43 -42.30 -36.00
CA ILE A 420 -8.68 -42.45 -35.23
C ILE A 420 -9.82 -41.63 -35.84
N ASN A 421 -9.51 -40.44 -36.34
CA ASN A 421 -10.50 -39.49 -36.81
C ASN A 421 -10.63 -39.40 -38.32
N LYS A 422 -9.88 -40.17 -39.09
CA LYS A 422 -9.82 -40.13 -40.57
C LYS A 422 -9.70 -38.69 -41.08
N THR A 423 -8.73 -37.92 -40.54
CA THR A 423 -8.59 -36.48 -40.81
C THR A 423 -7.18 -36.12 -41.29
N THR A 424 -7.00 -34.88 -41.77
CA THR A 424 -5.71 -34.39 -42.26
C THR A 424 -4.77 -33.99 -41.12
N LYS A 425 -3.45 -33.96 -41.42
CA LYS A 425 -2.42 -33.52 -40.49
C LYS A 425 -2.69 -32.09 -39.97
N LYS A 426 -3.18 -31.20 -40.85
CA LYS A 426 -3.49 -29.80 -40.51
C LYS A 426 -4.64 -29.72 -39.49
N THR A 427 -5.71 -30.47 -39.72
CA THR A 427 -6.86 -30.55 -38.81
C THR A 427 -6.47 -31.18 -37.47
N ALA A 428 -5.71 -32.30 -37.50
CA ALA A 428 -5.22 -32.95 -36.28
C ALA A 428 -4.33 -32.01 -35.46
N THR A 429 -3.47 -31.21 -36.12
CA THR A 429 -2.63 -30.23 -35.41
C THR A 429 -3.48 -29.18 -34.75
N ARG A 430 -4.47 -28.60 -35.41
CA ARG A 430 -5.38 -27.61 -34.88
C ARG A 430 -6.17 -28.17 -33.70
N ASP A 431 -6.83 -29.30 -33.85
CA ASP A 431 -7.66 -29.91 -32.83
C ASP A 431 -6.84 -30.29 -31.56
N LEU A 432 -5.60 -30.79 -31.74
CA LEU A 432 -4.69 -31.09 -30.63
C LEU A 432 -4.14 -29.83 -29.96
N GLN A 433 -3.92 -28.76 -30.71
CA GLN A 433 -3.50 -27.48 -30.19
C GLN A 433 -4.63 -26.84 -29.37
N GLU A 434 -5.87 -26.83 -29.90
CA GLU A 434 -7.07 -26.39 -29.18
C GLU A 434 -7.24 -27.14 -27.85
N LEU A 435 -7.10 -28.48 -27.84
CA LEU A 435 -7.16 -29.30 -26.63
C LEU A 435 -6.03 -28.98 -25.65
N THR A 436 -4.88 -28.52 -26.13
CA THR A 436 -3.76 -28.09 -25.29
C THR A 436 -4.01 -26.69 -24.70
N GLU A 437 -4.55 -25.75 -25.50
CA GLU A 437 -4.95 -24.41 -25.04
C GLU A 437 -6.10 -24.49 -24.03
N LEU A 438 -6.97 -25.49 -24.14
CA LEU A 438 -8.01 -25.79 -23.15
C LEU A 438 -7.48 -26.52 -21.91
N GLU A 439 -6.16 -26.71 -21.81
CA GLU A 439 -5.51 -27.44 -20.71
C GLU A 439 -6.03 -28.89 -20.49
N ILE A 440 -6.71 -29.46 -21.49
CA ILE A 440 -7.18 -30.86 -21.50
C ILE A 440 -6.00 -31.78 -21.77
N LEU A 441 -5.10 -31.37 -22.68
CA LEU A 441 -3.91 -32.11 -23.03
C LEU A 441 -2.63 -31.37 -22.66
N ILE A 442 -1.60 -32.13 -22.32
CA ILE A 442 -0.22 -31.65 -22.16
C ILE A 442 0.57 -32.07 -23.37
N LYS A 443 1.19 -31.13 -24.07
CA LYS A 443 2.12 -31.39 -25.16
C LYS A 443 3.50 -31.76 -24.61
N ASN A 444 4.02 -32.93 -24.97
CA ASN A 444 5.32 -33.46 -24.62
C ASN A 444 6.25 -33.47 -25.82
N GLY A 445 7.53 -33.08 -25.65
CA GLY A 445 8.53 -32.98 -26.73
C GLY A 445 8.58 -31.59 -27.39
N ARG A 446 9.79 -31.20 -27.87
CA ARG A 446 9.99 -29.84 -28.42
C ARG A 446 9.57 -29.69 -29.87
N THR A 447 9.99 -30.56 -30.76
CA THR A 447 9.66 -30.54 -32.20
C THR A 447 9.89 -31.91 -32.85
N GLY A 448 9.21 -32.21 -33.98
CA GLY A 448 9.49 -33.37 -34.86
C GLY A 448 8.79 -34.66 -34.43
N ARG A 449 9.41 -35.82 -34.76
CA ARG A 449 8.81 -37.16 -34.60
C ARG A 449 8.57 -37.58 -33.14
N GLY A 450 9.11 -36.88 -32.17
CA GLY A 450 8.98 -37.17 -30.73
C GLY A 450 7.81 -36.42 -30.02
N VAL A 451 7.02 -35.62 -30.72
CA VAL A 451 5.91 -34.89 -30.11
C VAL A 451 4.73 -35.82 -29.88
N TYR A 452 4.25 -35.87 -28.65
CA TYR A 452 3.03 -36.57 -28.28
C TYR A 452 2.23 -35.73 -27.28
N TYR A 453 0.97 -36.09 -27.07
CA TYR A 453 0.06 -35.43 -26.12
C TYR A 453 -0.45 -36.44 -25.12
N SER A 454 -0.59 -36.04 -23.85
CA SER A 454 -1.15 -36.83 -22.76
C SER A 454 -2.28 -36.07 -22.10
N LEU A 455 -3.21 -36.76 -21.46
CA LEU A 455 -4.23 -36.10 -20.65
C LEU A 455 -3.56 -35.33 -19.49
N ASN A 456 -4.00 -34.11 -19.27
CA ASN A 456 -3.62 -33.35 -18.07
C ASN A 456 -4.10 -34.11 -16.81
N SER A 457 -3.26 -34.19 -15.79
CA SER A 457 -3.59 -34.91 -14.53
C SER A 457 -4.81 -34.31 -13.82
N SER A 458 -5.04 -33.02 -13.96
CA SER A 458 -6.25 -32.36 -13.47
C SER A 458 -7.52 -32.73 -14.22
N TYR A 459 -7.39 -33.23 -15.45
CA TYR A 459 -8.50 -33.71 -16.30
C TYR A 459 -8.70 -35.24 -16.19
N LYS A 460 -7.78 -35.99 -15.57
CA LYS A 460 -7.92 -37.38 -15.20
C LYS A 460 -8.88 -37.51 -13.99
N GLY A 461 -10.15 -37.18 -14.20
CA GLY A 461 -11.18 -37.37 -13.17
C GLY A 461 -11.15 -38.80 -12.60
N ASP A 462 -11.09 -38.89 -11.31
CA ASP A 462 -11.22 -39.96 -10.32
C ASP A 462 -11.41 -41.38 -10.86
N LYS A 463 -10.36 -42.19 -10.78
CA LYS A 463 -10.42 -43.66 -10.94
C LYS A 463 -10.98 -44.39 -9.69
N ARG A 464 -11.76 -43.72 -8.84
CA ARG A 464 -12.39 -44.37 -7.69
C ARG A 464 -13.87 -44.67 -7.92
N GLY A 465 -14.16 -45.67 -8.76
CA GLY A 465 -15.55 -46.05 -8.97
C GLY A 465 -15.75 -47.26 -9.89
N GLN A 466 -14.76 -48.12 -10.03
CA GLN A 466 -14.96 -49.46 -10.62
C GLN A 466 -14.14 -50.50 -9.85
N LYS A 467 -14.57 -50.85 -8.65
CA LYS A 467 -14.39 -52.18 -8.10
C LYS A 467 -15.75 -52.83 -8.08
N GLY A 468 -15.81 -53.85 -8.90
CA GLY A 468 -16.94 -54.63 -9.20
C GLY A 468 -17.71 -55.24 -8.04
N THR A 469 -18.95 -55.44 -8.29
CA THR A 469 -19.72 -56.56 -7.76
C THR A 469 -19.77 -57.64 -8.81
N ASN A 470 -18.82 -58.56 -8.72
CA ASN A 470 -19.02 -59.93 -9.16
C ASN A 470 -19.32 -60.73 -7.89
N THR A 471 -20.47 -61.10 -7.71
CA THR A 471 -21.06 -62.41 -7.33
C THR A 471 -22.53 -62.20 -7.11
#